data_d29ff7705e64488fbadf72582723231c
#
_entry.id   d29ff7705e64488fbadf72582723231c
#
_cell.length_a   1.000
_cell.length_b   1.000
_cell.length_c   1.000
_cell.angle_alpha   90.00
_cell.angle_beta   90.00
_cell.angle_gamma   90.00
#
_symmetry.space_group_name_H-M   'P 1'
#
loop_
_entity.id
_entity.type
_entity.pdbx_description
1 polymer ?
#
loop_
_entity_poly.entity_id
_entity_poly.type
_entity_poly.pdbx_seq_one_letter_code
_entity_poly.pdbx_strand_id
1 'polypeptide(L)'
;MGKVLIIGAGGVGTVVAHKIAQNPDVFTEIVLASRTQSKCDAIADAIGGNRIVTDRVDADKVEDLVALFKKHKPDIVVNVALPYQDLTIMDACLHCGVNYLDTANYEPLDEAKYEYKWQWAYRERFEQAGLTAILGCGFDPGVSGVYTAYAAKHYFKEMQYLDIVDCNAGNHGMAFATNFNPEINIREVTQKGKYYENGKWIETEPHEIHRPLTYPNIGPKESYLIY
;
A
#
# COMPACT_ATOMS: atom_id res chain seq x y z
N MET A 1 5.37 5.70 22.69
CA MET A 1 4.80 6.83 21.95
C MET A 1 5.67 7.05 20.74
N GLY A 2 5.10 6.93 19.56
CA GLY A 2 5.84 6.74 18.33
C GLY A 2 5.95 7.99 17.46
N LYS A 3 7.12 8.16 16.87
CA LYS A 3 7.37 9.13 15.81
C LYS A 3 7.19 8.41 14.47
N VAL A 4 6.26 8.90 13.65
CA VAL A 4 5.95 8.33 12.34
C VAL A 4 6.39 9.25 11.22
N LEU A 5 6.99 8.69 10.20
CA LEU A 5 7.30 9.36 8.95
C LEU A 5 6.45 8.74 7.84
N ILE A 6 5.63 9.55 7.19
CA ILE A 6 4.78 9.17 6.05
C ILE A 6 5.50 9.60 4.78
N ILE A 7 5.73 8.69 3.85
CA ILE A 7 6.30 8.99 2.53
C ILE A 7 5.22 8.84 1.47
N GLY A 8 4.87 9.94 0.84
CA GLY A 8 3.83 10.04 -0.17
C GLY A 8 2.70 10.99 0.23
N ALA A 9 2.42 12.00 -0.60
CA ALA A 9 1.39 13.02 -0.40
C ALA A 9 0.35 12.98 -1.54
N GLY A 10 -0.07 11.77 -1.92
CA GLY A 10 -1.17 11.51 -2.84
C GLY A 10 -2.50 11.32 -2.12
N GLY A 11 -3.49 10.75 -2.81
CA GLY A 11 -4.81 10.45 -2.23
C GLY A 11 -4.72 9.56 -0.98
N VAL A 12 -4.00 8.44 -1.08
CA VAL A 12 -3.78 7.52 0.06
C VAL A 12 -3.02 8.22 1.18
N GLY A 13 -1.92 8.94 0.86
CA GLY A 13 -1.13 9.68 1.84
C GLY A 13 -1.94 10.73 2.59
N THR A 14 -2.88 11.40 1.91
CA THR A 14 -3.82 12.33 2.55
C THR A 14 -4.66 11.63 3.61
N VAL A 15 -5.30 10.51 3.25
CA VAL A 15 -6.14 9.74 4.18
C VAL A 15 -5.32 9.22 5.36
N VAL A 16 -4.15 8.65 5.10
CA VAL A 16 -3.25 8.11 6.13
C VAL A 16 -2.81 9.21 7.09
N ALA A 17 -2.40 10.38 6.59
CA ALA A 17 -2.00 11.50 7.44
C ALA A 17 -3.15 11.95 8.36
N HIS A 18 -4.38 12.08 7.83
CA HIS A 18 -5.56 12.41 8.63
C HIS A 18 -5.84 11.34 9.71
N LYS A 19 -5.75 10.05 9.37
CA LYS A 19 -6.00 8.95 10.32
C LYS A 19 -4.94 8.86 11.41
N ILE A 20 -3.68 9.02 11.06
CA ILE A 20 -2.59 9.05 12.04
C ILE A 20 -2.73 10.25 12.98
N ALA A 21 -3.07 11.44 12.45
CA ALA A 21 -3.27 12.64 13.26
C ALA A 21 -4.43 12.53 14.25
N GLN A 22 -5.42 11.68 13.99
CA GLN A 22 -6.54 11.38 14.91
C GLN A 22 -6.15 10.51 16.11
N ASN A 23 -4.93 9.94 16.13
CA ASN A 23 -4.45 9.04 17.17
C ASN A 23 -3.24 9.63 17.93
N PRO A 24 -3.40 10.79 18.62
CA PRO A 24 -2.29 11.49 19.28
C PRO A 24 -1.64 10.70 20.42
N ASP A 25 -2.37 9.78 21.03
CA ASP A 25 -1.84 8.94 22.12
C ASP A 25 -0.84 7.90 21.62
N VAL A 26 -0.91 7.56 20.32
CA VAL A 26 0.00 6.61 19.66
C VAL A 26 1.10 7.35 18.92
N PHE A 27 0.72 8.33 18.09
CA PHE A 27 1.63 9.09 17.23
C PHE A 27 1.83 10.51 17.76
N THR A 28 2.91 10.72 18.47
CA THR A 28 3.22 12.02 19.11
C THR A 28 3.89 13.00 18.16
N GLU A 29 4.68 12.51 17.22
CA GLU A 29 5.32 13.31 16.19
C GLU A 29 5.01 12.71 14.81
N ILE A 30 4.54 13.52 13.89
CA ILE A 30 4.16 13.12 12.55
C ILE A 30 4.96 13.94 11.55
N VAL A 31 5.66 13.26 10.66
CA VAL A 31 6.36 13.88 9.53
C VAL A 31 5.70 13.37 8.25
N LEU A 32 5.40 14.28 7.33
CA LEU A 32 4.89 13.96 6.00
C LEU A 32 5.87 14.47 4.95
N ALA A 33 6.40 13.56 4.12
CA ALA A 33 7.38 13.89 3.12
C ALA A 33 7.00 13.38 1.72
N SER A 34 7.31 14.15 0.69
CA SER A 34 7.17 13.76 -0.71
C SER A 34 8.08 14.58 -1.62
N ARG A 35 8.13 14.26 -2.91
CA ARG A 35 8.87 15.07 -3.90
C ARG A 35 8.32 16.50 -4.03
N THR A 36 7.04 16.69 -3.75
CA THR A 36 6.34 17.98 -3.88
C THR A 36 5.97 18.52 -2.50
N GLN A 37 6.81 19.36 -1.93
CA GLN A 37 6.64 19.97 -0.62
C GLN A 37 5.24 20.58 -0.44
N SER A 38 4.77 21.36 -1.42
CA SER A 38 3.48 22.06 -1.33
C SER A 38 2.27 21.12 -1.17
N LYS A 39 2.35 19.87 -1.62
CA LYS A 39 1.29 18.88 -1.36
C LYS A 39 1.29 18.45 0.11
N CYS A 40 2.47 18.29 0.70
CA CYS A 40 2.59 17.99 2.13
C CYS A 40 2.05 19.14 2.98
N ASP A 41 2.41 20.37 2.62
CA ASP A 41 1.97 21.58 3.32
C ASP A 41 0.45 21.72 3.27
N ALA A 42 -0.17 21.53 2.11
CA ALA A 42 -1.62 21.57 1.95
C ALA A 42 -2.37 20.54 2.82
N ILE A 43 -1.81 19.33 2.95
CA ILE A 43 -2.37 18.27 3.81
C ILE A 43 -2.22 18.67 5.29
N ALA A 44 -1.04 19.15 5.68
CA ALA A 44 -0.77 19.60 7.04
C ALA A 44 -1.70 20.76 7.46
N ASP A 45 -1.89 21.74 6.58
CA ASP A 45 -2.79 22.88 6.77
C ASP A 45 -4.25 22.43 6.94
N ALA A 46 -4.70 21.47 6.12
CA ALA A 46 -6.06 20.91 6.20
C ALA A 46 -6.31 20.15 7.51
N ILE A 47 -5.29 19.48 8.06
CA ILE A 47 -5.37 18.79 9.35
C ILE A 47 -5.33 19.80 10.50
N GLY A 48 -4.54 20.86 10.36
CA GLY A 48 -4.44 21.95 11.33
C GLY A 48 -3.68 21.61 12.60
N GLY A 49 -3.63 22.56 13.54
CA GLY A 49 -3.09 22.36 14.88
C GLY A 49 -1.57 22.12 14.95
N ASN A 50 -0.81 22.45 13.93
CA ASN A 50 0.65 22.22 13.86
C ASN A 50 1.05 20.76 14.19
N ARG A 51 0.18 19.82 13.82
CA ARG A 51 0.34 18.39 14.15
C ARG A 51 1.35 17.69 13.27
N ILE A 52 1.60 18.19 12.06
CA ILE A 52 2.43 17.55 11.05
C ILE A 52 3.57 18.49 10.67
N VAL A 53 4.78 17.94 10.72
CA VAL A 53 5.97 18.56 10.13
C VAL A 53 6.07 18.09 8.70
N THR A 54 6.26 18.98 7.76
CA THR A 54 6.41 18.64 6.35
C THR A 54 7.86 18.70 5.91
N ASP A 55 8.23 17.85 4.96
CA ASP A 55 9.56 17.85 4.38
C ASP A 55 9.53 17.40 2.90
N ARG A 56 10.65 17.59 2.23
CA ARG A 56 10.84 17.15 0.85
C ARG A 56 11.79 15.97 0.80
N VAL A 57 11.45 14.95 -0.01
CA VAL A 57 12.33 13.81 -0.28
C VAL A 57 12.12 13.28 -1.69
N ASP A 58 13.20 12.87 -2.33
CA ASP A 58 13.15 12.02 -3.52
C ASP A 58 13.30 10.56 -3.09
N ALA A 59 12.19 9.82 -3.05
CA ALA A 59 12.18 8.43 -2.58
C ALA A 59 12.82 7.43 -3.57
N ASP A 60 13.22 7.87 -4.74
CA ASP A 60 14.03 7.08 -5.67
C ASP A 60 15.52 7.04 -5.25
N LYS A 61 15.92 7.86 -4.24
CA LYS A 61 17.30 8.00 -3.78
C LYS A 61 17.44 7.59 -2.32
N VAL A 62 18.17 6.51 -2.09
CA VAL A 62 18.43 6.00 -0.74
C VAL A 62 19.12 7.05 0.14
N GLU A 63 20.07 7.81 -0.41
CA GLU A 63 20.81 8.84 0.32
C GLU A 63 19.90 9.97 0.84
N ASP A 64 18.94 10.42 0.03
CA ASP A 64 17.95 11.45 0.41
C ASP A 64 17.05 10.93 1.54
N LEU A 65 16.60 9.68 1.43
CA LEU A 65 15.82 9.00 2.47
C LEU A 65 16.62 8.86 3.77
N VAL A 66 17.86 8.42 3.70
CA VAL A 66 18.75 8.28 4.86
C VAL A 66 18.99 9.63 5.54
N ALA A 67 19.18 10.71 4.77
CA ALA A 67 19.32 12.07 5.31
C ALA A 67 18.04 12.50 6.03
N LEU A 68 16.87 12.25 5.43
CA LEU A 68 15.57 12.54 6.03
C LEU A 68 15.36 11.73 7.33
N PHE A 69 15.66 10.44 7.34
CA PHE A 69 15.48 9.58 8.52
C PHE A 69 16.42 9.99 9.65
N LYS A 70 17.68 10.34 9.35
CA LYS A 70 18.62 10.89 10.36
C LYS A 70 18.15 12.22 10.93
N LYS A 71 17.54 13.08 10.11
CA LYS A 71 16.99 14.39 10.53
C LYS A 71 15.82 14.22 11.50
N HIS A 72 14.86 13.37 11.15
CA HIS A 72 13.61 13.25 11.88
C HIS A 72 13.59 12.10 12.90
N LYS A 73 14.45 11.09 12.75
CA LYS A 73 14.57 9.91 13.63
C LYS A 73 13.21 9.24 13.91
N PRO A 74 12.50 8.78 12.88
CA PRO A 74 11.22 8.11 13.07
C PRO A 74 11.41 6.72 13.69
N ASP A 75 10.40 6.25 14.42
CA ASP A 75 10.32 4.86 14.89
C ASP A 75 9.80 3.91 13.79
N ILE A 76 8.98 4.46 12.91
CA ILE A 76 8.38 3.75 11.79
C ILE A 76 8.21 4.65 10.57
N VAL A 77 8.46 4.09 9.40
CA VAL A 77 8.12 4.68 8.11
C VAL A 77 6.84 4.02 7.59
N VAL A 78 5.88 4.85 7.19
CA VAL A 78 4.65 4.44 6.48
C VAL A 78 4.80 4.86 5.03
N ASN A 79 5.05 3.89 4.17
CA ASN A 79 5.21 4.11 2.75
C ASN A 79 3.87 4.05 2.03
N VAL A 80 3.45 5.17 1.49
CA VAL A 80 2.27 5.35 0.64
C VAL A 80 2.63 6.12 -0.64
N ALA A 81 3.89 6.01 -1.03
CA ALA A 81 4.41 6.45 -2.33
C ALA A 81 3.99 5.48 -3.45
N LEU A 82 4.59 5.60 -4.62
CA LEU A 82 4.38 4.62 -5.67
C LEU A 82 5.14 3.32 -5.37
N PRO A 83 4.67 2.17 -5.83
CA PRO A 83 5.30 0.87 -5.56
C PRO A 83 6.75 0.77 -6.02
N TYR A 84 7.16 1.59 -6.97
CA TYR A 84 8.54 1.65 -7.48
C TYR A 84 9.58 2.05 -6.42
N GLN A 85 9.17 2.76 -5.36
CA GLN A 85 10.05 3.24 -4.30
C GLN A 85 10.17 2.29 -3.10
N ASP A 86 9.44 1.18 -3.07
CA ASP A 86 9.39 0.30 -1.89
C ASP A 86 10.78 -0.18 -1.47
N LEU A 87 11.57 -0.68 -2.42
CA LEU A 87 12.89 -1.26 -2.10
C LEU A 87 13.91 -0.20 -1.67
N THR A 88 13.88 0.99 -2.26
CA THR A 88 14.76 2.11 -1.84
C THR A 88 14.43 2.59 -0.44
N ILE A 89 13.13 2.62 -0.09
CA ILE A 89 12.68 2.98 1.27
C ILE A 89 13.05 1.89 2.26
N MET A 90 12.91 0.60 1.91
CA MET A 90 13.32 -0.53 2.76
C MET A 90 14.83 -0.53 3.01
N ASP A 91 15.66 -0.22 1.99
CA ASP A 91 17.11 -0.06 2.15
C ASP A 91 17.46 1.08 3.12
N ALA A 92 16.80 2.22 3.00
CA ALA A 92 16.98 3.35 3.92
C ALA A 92 16.53 3.00 5.34
N CYS A 93 15.43 2.25 5.52
CA CYS A 93 14.97 1.75 6.81
C CYS A 93 16.03 0.86 7.49
N LEU A 94 16.57 -0.10 6.76
CA LEU A 94 17.67 -0.96 7.25
C LEU A 94 18.90 -0.17 7.61
N HIS A 95 19.29 0.82 6.79
CA HIS A 95 20.45 1.66 7.04
C HIS A 95 20.33 2.48 8.32
N CYS A 96 19.10 2.93 8.64
CA CYS A 96 18.84 3.82 9.77
C CYS A 96 18.27 3.12 11.01
N GLY A 97 17.98 1.82 10.95
CA GLY A 97 17.38 1.08 12.06
C GLY A 97 15.92 1.48 12.30
N VAL A 98 15.12 1.63 11.26
CA VAL A 98 13.72 2.09 11.32
C VAL A 98 12.78 1.00 10.84
N ASN A 99 11.64 0.82 11.52
CA ASN A 99 10.59 -0.10 11.09
C ASN A 99 9.89 0.40 9.82
N TYR A 100 9.35 -0.53 9.05
CA TYR A 100 8.74 -0.27 7.76
C TYR A 100 7.29 -0.78 7.69
N LEU A 101 6.44 -0.04 6.99
CA LEU A 101 5.08 -0.45 6.63
C LEU A 101 4.75 0.09 5.24
N ASP A 102 4.16 -0.75 4.38
CA ASP A 102 3.61 -0.34 3.09
C ASP A 102 2.14 -0.76 2.92
N THR A 103 1.53 -0.32 1.83
CA THR A 103 0.14 -0.61 1.46
C THR A 103 0.02 -1.40 0.16
N ALA A 104 1.13 -1.65 -0.54
CA ALA A 104 1.18 -2.32 -1.82
C ALA A 104 2.53 -3.04 -2.00
N ASN A 105 2.60 -3.93 -2.97
CA ASN A 105 3.84 -4.59 -3.33
C ASN A 105 4.71 -3.74 -4.26
N TYR A 106 6.02 -3.98 -4.22
CA TYR A 106 6.95 -3.43 -5.21
C TYR A 106 6.59 -3.89 -6.62
N GLU A 107 6.74 -2.99 -7.57
CA GLU A 107 6.53 -3.27 -8.98
C GLU A 107 7.68 -2.70 -9.82
N PRO A 108 8.31 -3.50 -10.69
CA PRO A 108 9.27 -2.98 -11.66
C PRO A 108 8.63 -1.97 -12.61
N LEU A 109 9.39 -0.93 -13.00
CA LEU A 109 8.89 0.11 -13.93
C LEU A 109 8.59 -0.43 -15.33
N ASP A 110 9.34 -1.41 -15.78
CA ASP A 110 9.31 -1.97 -17.13
C ASP A 110 8.36 -3.17 -17.29
N GLU A 111 7.85 -3.72 -16.19
CA GLU A 111 6.96 -4.88 -16.20
C GLU A 111 5.84 -4.72 -15.17
N ALA A 112 4.58 -4.85 -15.60
CA ALA A 112 3.45 -4.95 -14.69
C ALA A 112 3.46 -6.34 -14.03
N LYS A 113 3.87 -6.40 -12.76
CA LYS A 113 4.01 -7.66 -12.05
C LYS A 113 3.84 -7.51 -10.55
N TYR A 114 2.69 -7.93 -10.06
CA TYR A 114 2.30 -7.81 -8.66
C TYR A 114 2.77 -9.03 -7.86
N GLU A 115 3.97 -8.95 -7.30
CA GLU A 115 4.57 -10.03 -6.50
C GLU A 115 5.34 -9.48 -5.32
N TYR A 116 5.16 -10.07 -4.14
CA TYR A 116 5.93 -9.70 -2.94
C TYR A 116 7.34 -10.29 -2.87
N LYS A 117 7.77 -11.07 -3.85
CA LYS A 117 9.07 -11.77 -3.80
C LYS A 117 10.27 -10.82 -3.57
N TRP A 118 10.22 -9.61 -4.13
CA TRP A 118 11.29 -8.62 -3.96
C TRP A 118 11.38 -8.09 -2.54
N GLN A 119 10.24 -7.79 -1.91
CA GLN A 119 10.18 -7.33 -0.52
C GLN A 119 10.45 -8.49 0.45
N TRP A 120 9.96 -9.71 0.16
CA TRP A 120 10.28 -10.90 0.94
C TRP A 120 11.77 -11.26 0.93
N ALA A 121 12.53 -10.88 -0.09
CA ALA A 121 13.99 -11.03 -0.13
C ALA A 121 14.71 -10.21 0.95
N TYR A 122 14.04 -9.21 1.54
CA TYR A 122 14.56 -8.42 2.66
C TYR A 122 14.38 -9.06 4.03
N ARG A 123 13.64 -10.15 4.12
CA ARG A 123 13.25 -10.79 5.39
C ARG A 123 14.42 -11.00 6.33
N GLU A 124 15.44 -11.71 5.90
CA GLU A 124 16.60 -12.02 6.75
C GLU A 124 17.34 -10.77 7.22
N ARG A 125 17.42 -9.75 6.36
CA ARG A 125 18.07 -8.47 6.70
C ARG A 125 17.30 -7.72 7.79
N PHE A 126 15.96 -7.69 7.74
CA PHE A 126 15.12 -7.10 8.78
C PHE A 126 15.18 -7.91 10.08
N GLU A 127 15.12 -9.24 10.02
CA GLU A 127 15.25 -10.13 11.16
C GLU A 127 16.59 -9.93 11.88
N GLN A 128 17.72 -9.90 11.15
CA GLN A 128 19.05 -9.68 11.69
C GLN A 128 19.21 -8.29 12.32
N ALA A 129 18.56 -7.29 11.77
CA ALA A 129 18.54 -5.92 12.32
C ALA A 129 17.58 -5.75 13.51
N GLY A 130 16.78 -6.77 13.86
CA GLY A 130 15.74 -6.66 14.89
C GLY A 130 14.62 -5.69 14.53
N LEU A 131 14.36 -5.50 13.24
CA LEU A 131 13.36 -4.58 12.71
C LEU A 131 12.14 -5.33 12.20
N THR A 132 11.00 -4.64 12.19
CA THR A 132 9.74 -5.15 11.65
C THR A 132 9.43 -4.47 10.31
N ALA A 133 9.06 -5.27 9.32
CA ALA A 133 8.44 -4.81 8.08
C ALA A 133 7.02 -5.40 7.97
N ILE A 134 5.99 -4.55 7.85
CA ILE A 134 4.61 -4.95 7.60
C ILE A 134 4.31 -4.64 6.14
N LEU A 135 4.07 -5.68 5.35
CA LEU A 135 3.85 -5.58 3.93
C LEU A 135 2.35 -5.68 3.59
N GLY A 136 1.90 -4.89 2.63
CA GLY A 136 0.53 -4.96 2.14
C GLY A 136 -0.53 -4.58 3.16
N CYS A 137 -0.31 -3.55 3.96
CA CYS A 137 -1.25 -3.06 4.96
C CYS A 137 -2.27 -2.10 4.32
N GLY A 138 -2.83 -2.49 3.16
CA GLY A 138 -3.84 -1.76 2.42
C GLY A 138 -5.22 -2.39 2.53
N PHE A 139 -6.03 -2.23 1.50
CA PHE A 139 -7.34 -2.86 1.39
C PHE A 139 -7.20 -4.23 0.71
N ASP A 140 -6.66 -4.26 -0.49
CA ASP A 140 -6.34 -5.44 -1.27
C ASP A 140 -5.02 -5.20 -2.02
N PRO A 141 -3.93 -5.68 -1.46
CA PRO A 141 -3.77 -6.55 -0.28
C PRO A 141 -3.93 -5.82 1.07
N GLY A 142 -4.36 -6.58 2.08
CA GLY A 142 -4.41 -6.16 3.49
C GLY A 142 -5.69 -6.63 4.18
N VAL A 143 -6.74 -5.82 4.16
CA VAL A 143 -8.03 -6.12 4.82
C VAL A 143 -8.62 -7.43 4.29
N SER A 144 -8.57 -7.70 3.01
CA SER A 144 -9.01 -8.96 2.39
C SER A 144 -8.30 -10.19 2.97
N GLY A 145 -6.99 -10.11 3.16
CA GLY A 145 -6.19 -11.15 3.79
C GLY A 145 -6.56 -11.35 5.27
N VAL A 146 -6.78 -10.26 6.01
CA VAL A 146 -7.21 -10.31 7.43
C VAL A 146 -8.58 -10.96 7.55
N TYR A 147 -9.56 -10.61 6.71
CA TYR A 147 -10.88 -11.24 6.72
C TYR A 147 -10.81 -12.72 6.36
N THR A 148 -9.99 -13.08 5.39
CA THR A 148 -9.76 -14.48 5.02
C THR A 148 -9.20 -15.28 6.20
N ALA A 149 -8.15 -14.78 6.84
CA ALA A 149 -7.54 -15.43 8.00
C ALA A 149 -8.51 -15.51 9.20
N TYR A 150 -9.28 -14.46 9.44
CA TYR A 150 -10.29 -14.44 10.49
C TYR A 150 -11.40 -15.46 10.23
N ALA A 151 -11.91 -15.54 9.00
CA ALA A 151 -12.93 -16.50 8.62
C ALA A 151 -12.41 -17.95 8.75
N ALA A 152 -11.21 -18.23 8.25
CA ALA A 152 -10.56 -19.53 8.40
C ALA A 152 -10.44 -19.95 9.86
N LYS A 153 -10.05 -19.03 10.75
CA LYS A 153 -9.85 -19.32 12.18
C LYS A 153 -11.15 -19.54 12.94
N HIS A 154 -12.22 -18.82 12.61
CA HIS A 154 -13.40 -18.72 13.49
C HIS A 154 -14.65 -19.39 12.92
N TYR A 155 -14.77 -19.55 11.60
CA TYR A 155 -16.01 -19.99 10.97
C TYR A 155 -15.89 -21.28 10.18
N PHE A 156 -14.69 -21.64 9.71
CA PHE A 156 -14.50 -22.81 8.85
C PHE A 156 -13.52 -23.80 9.44
N LYS A 157 -13.81 -25.10 9.31
CA LYS A 157 -12.86 -26.17 9.60
C LYS A 157 -11.85 -26.32 8.48
N GLU A 158 -12.30 -26.07 7.26
CA GLU A 158 -11.54 -26.18 6.03
C GLU A 158 -12.13 -25.19 5.01
N MET A 159 -11.29 -24.45 4.31
CA MET A 159 -11.70 -23.59 3.19
C MET A 159 -11.43 -24.34 1.88
N GLN A 160 -12.48 -24.71 1.17
CA GLN A 160 -12.40 -25.38 -0.12
C GLN A 160 -12.39 -24.39 -1.29
N TYR A 161 -12.91 -23.21 -1.06
CA TYR A 161 -13.00 -22.16 -2.08
C TYR A 161 -12.85 -20.79 -1.42
N LEU A 162 -12.07 -19.93 -2.04
CA LEU A 162 -11.92 -18.51 -1.68
C LEU A 162 -12.00 -17.68 -2.94
N ASP A 163 -12.89 -16.70 -2.91
CA ASP A 163 -13.03 -15.71 -3.97
C ASP A 163 -13.11 -14.33 -3.33
N ILE A 164 -12.18 -13.46 -3.68
CA ILE A 164 -12.15 -12.09 -3.22
C ILE A 164 -12.63 -11.24 -4.37
N VAL A 165 -13.77 -10.58 -4.17
CA VAL A 165 -14.38 -9.76 -5.21
C VAL A 165 -14.69 -8.38 -4.66
N ASP A 166 -14.32 -7.36 -5.40
CA ASP A 166 -14.66 -5.97 -5.12
C ASP A 166 -15.24 -5.27 -6.34
N CYS A 167 -15.84 -4.13 -6.13
CA CYS A 167 -16.27 -3.26 -7.20
C CYS A 167 -16.31 -1.80 -6.76
N ASN A 168 -15.96 -0.92 -7.67
CA ASN A 168 -16.14 0.52 -7.46
C ASN A 168 -17.55 0.94 -7.87
N ALA A 169 -18.33 1.46 -6.91
CA ALA A 169 -19.65 2.02 -7.13
C ALA A 169 -19.66 3.55 -7.19
N GLY A 170 -18.52 4.18 -7.08
CA GLY A 170 -18.38 5.63 -7.13
C GLY A 170 -18.78 6.21 -8.49
N ASN A 171 -19.37 7.39 -8.46
CA ASN A 171 -19.65 8.18 -9.67
C ASN A 171 -19.01 9.55 -9.49
N HIS A 172 -17.99 9.85 -10.26
CA HIS A 172 -17.25 11.11 -10.24
C HIS A 172 -17.68 12.07 -11.35
N GLY A 173 -18.71 11.73 -12.12
CA GLY A 173 -19.19 12.52 -13.28
C GLY A 173 -18.21 12.56 -14.45
N MET A 174 -17.21 11.68 -14.47
CA MET A 174 -16.18 11.56 -15.51
C MET A 174 -16.22 10.17 -16.14
N ALA A 175 -15.80 10.06 -17.39
CA ALA A 175 -15.74 8.78 -18.11
C ALA A 175 -14.74 7.80 -17.48
N PHE A 176 -13.66 8.33 -16.90
CA PHE A 176 -12.66 7.57 -16.14
C PHE A 176 -12.26 8.36 -14.90
N ALA A 177 -12.27 7.70 -13.76
CA ALA A 177 -11.75 8.25 -12.51
C ALA A 177 -11.25 7.10 -11.62
N THR A 178 -10.20 7.37 -10.87
CA THR A 178 -9.62 6.44 -9.88
C THR A 178 -9.27 7.21 -8.61
N ASN A 179 -9.26 6.52 -7.48
CA ASN A 179 -8.92 7.08 -6.17
C ASN A 179 -7.42 7.03 -5.87
N PHE A 180 -6.64 6.38 -6.70
CA PHE A 180 -5.18 6.28 -6.60
C PHE A 180 -4.54 6.55 -7.96
N ASN A 181 -3.25 6.28 -8.12
CA ASN A 181 -2.53 6.61 -9.35
C ASN A 181 -3.15 5.92 -10.58
N PRO A 182 -3.57 6.67 -11.62
CA PRO A 182 -4.20 6.09 -12.81
C PRO A 182 -3.31 5.11 -13.57
N GLU A 183 -2.00 5.33 -13.60
CA GLU A 183 -1.04 4.43 -14.23
C GLU A 183 -1.04 3.05 -13.54
N ILE A 184 -0.97 3.03 -12.22
CA ILE A 184 -1.00 1.77 -11.45
C ILE A 184 -2.32 1.04 -11.71
N ASN A 185 -3.45 1.73 -11.73
CA ASN A 185 -4.74 1.12 -12.04
C ASN A 185 -4.79 0.51 -13.45
N ILE A 186 -4.21 1.20 -14.45
CA ILE A 186 -4.11 0.65 -15.82
C ILE A 186 -3.21 -0.58 -15.86
N ARG A 187 -2.06 -0.53 -15.19
CA ARG A 187 -1.12 -1.67 -15.11
C ARG A 187 -1.80 -2.88 -14.47
N GLU A 188 -2.53 -2.68 -13.38
CA GLU A 188 -3.29 -3.70 -12.67
C GLU A 188 -4.27 -4.44 -13.60
N VAL A 189 -5.08 -3.72 -14.36
CA VAL A 189 -6.09 -4.33 -15.24
C VAL A 189 -5.54 -4.86 -16.56
N THR A 190 -4.30 -4.57 -16.91
CA THR A 190 -3.68 -5.05 -18.16
C THR A 190 -2.71 -6.20 -17.98
N GLN A 191 -2.40 -6.60 -16.75
CA GLN A 191 -1.58 -7.76 -16.49
C GLN A 191 -2.34 -9.09 -16.61
N LYS A 192 -1.60 -10.19 -16.62
CA LYS A 192 -2.17 -11.53 -16.58
C LYS A 192 -2.91 -11.80 -15.28
N GLY A 193 -4.05 -12.45 -15.39
CA GLY A 193 -4.79 -12.95 -14.23
C GLY A 193 -4.09 -14.17 -13.62
N LYS A 194 -4.37 -14.44 -12.32
CA LYS A 194 -3.76 -15.58 -11.62
C LYS A 194 -4.72 -16.14 -10.59
N TYR A 195 -4.86 -17.45 -10.55
CA TYR A 195 -5.64 -18.17 -9.54
C TYR A 195 -4.97 -19.47 -9.11
N TYR A 196 -5.37 -19.98 -7.95
CA TYR A 196 -4.82 -21.22 -7.41
C TYR A 196 -5.84 -22.36 -7.49
N GLU A 197 -5.48 -23.45 -8.13
CA GLU A 197 -6.33 -24.63 -8.25
C GLU A 197 -5.50 -25.91 -8.29
N ASN A 198 -6.00 -26.98 -7.66
CA ASN A 198 -5.35 -28.31 -7.63
C ASN A 198 -3.88 -28.27 -7.22
N GLY A 199 -3.54 -27.44 -6.23
CA GLY A 199 -2.19 -27.37 -5.66
C GLY A 199 -1.19 -26.53 -6.47
N LYS A 200 -1.63 -25.76 -7.47
CA LYS A 200 -0.75 -24.94 -8.31
C LYS A 200 -1.39 -23.60 -8.69
N TRP A 201 -0.55 -22.63 -8.97
CA TRP A 201 -0.95 -21.36 -9.58
C TRP A 201 -1.14 -21.53 -11.09
N ILE A 202 -2.21 -20.96 -11.60
CA ILE A 202 -2.58 -20.96 -13.02
C ILE A 202 -2.63 -19.49 -13.46
N GLU A 203 -1.90 -19.16 -14.51
CA GLU A 203 -1.94 -17.84 -15.15
C GLU A 203 -2.91 -17.86 -16.33
N THR A 204 -3.58 -16.72 -16.54
CA THR A 204 -4.50 -16.49 -17.67
C THR A 204 -4.10 -15.25 -18.43
N GLU A 205 -4.56 -15.10 -19.66
CA GLU A 205 -4.41 -13.82 -20.35
C GLU A 205 -5.25 -12.72 -19.67
N PRO A 206 -4.90 -11.45 -19.85
CA PRO A 206 -5.67 -10.34 -19.29
C PRO A 206 -7.15 -10.43 -19.68
N HIS A 207 -8.04 -10.33 -18.70
CA HIS A 207 -9.50 -10.38 -18.87
C HIS A 207 -10.06 -11.69 -19.45
N GLU A 208 -9.27 -12.75 -19.58
CA GLU A 208 -9.72 -14.05 -20.12
C GLU A 208 -10.84 -14.66 -19.28
N ILE A 209 -10.71 -14.61 -17.96
CA ILE A 209 -11.73 -15.11 -17.03
C ILE A 209 -12.53 -13.93 -16.52
N HIS A 210 -13.83 -13.96 -16.81
CA HIS A 210 -14.78 -12.96 -16.33
C HIS A 210 -16.17 -13.58 -16.13
N ARG A 211 -16.96 -12.94 -15.31
CA ARG A 211 -18.36 -13.35 -15.06
C ARG A 211 -19.21 -12.20 -14.52
N PRO A 212 -20.52 -12.20 -14.80
CA PRO A 212 -21.41 -11.27 -14.16
C PRO A 212 -21.60 -11.64 -12.67
N LEU A 213 -21.42 -10.66 -11.79
CA LEU A 213 -21.70 -10.75 -10.37
C LEU A 213 -22.71 -9.69 -9.97
N THR A 214 -23.58 -10.03 -9.01
CA THR A 214 -24.52 -9.07 -8.44
C THR A 214 -24.04 -8.65 -7.06
N TYR A 215 -23.61 -7.40 -6.96
CA TYR A 215 -23.13 -6.84 -5.71
C TYR A 215 -24.28 -6.26 -4.89
N PRO A 216 -24.34 -6.52 -3.57
CA PRO A 216 -25.39 -5.97 -2.71
C PRO A 216 -25.45 -4.44 -2.80
N ASN A 217 -26.64 -3.89 -2.97
CA ASN A 217 -26.92 -2.45 -3.09
C ASN A 217 -26.32 -1.73 -4.31
N ILE A 218 -25.60 -2.44 -5.19
CA ILE A 218 -24.95 -1.88 -6.38
C ILE A 218 -25.58 -2.43 -7.65
N GLY A 219 -25.93 -3.73 -7.65
CA GLY A 219 -26.49 -4.41 -8.80
C GLY A 219 -25.46 -5.22 -9.59
N PRO A 220 -25.81 -5.66 -10.80
CA PRO A 220 -24.96 -6.50 -11.63
C PRO A 220 -23.77 -5.72 -12.20
N LYS A 221 -22.60 -6.34 -12.16
CA LYS A 221 -21.33 -5.86 -12.75
C LYS A 221 -20.64 -7.03 -13.42
N GLU A 222 -19.98 -6.77 -14.53
CA GLU A 222 -19.01 -7.72 -15.10
C GLU A 222 -17.73 -7.65 -14.27
N SER A 223 -17.32 -8.79 -13.74
CA SER A 223 -16.13 -8.90 -12.88
C SER A 223 -15.08 -9.74 -13.58
N TYR A 224 -13.86 -9.28 -13.55
CA TYR A 224 -12.71 -9.88 -14.23
C TYR A 224 -11.73 -10.42 -13.21
N LEU A 225 -11.13 -11.57 -13.52
CA LEU A 225 -9.98 -12.06 -12.76
C LEU A 225 -8.76 -11.21 -13.10
N ILE A 226 -8.13 -10.67 -12.08
CA ILE A 226 -6.92 -9.86 -12.23
C ILE A 226 -5.71 -10.67 -11.74
N TYR A 227 -5.57 -10.95 -10.44
CA TYR A 227 -4.45 -11.76 -9.88
C TYR A 227 -4.78 -12.19 -8.45
#